data_9fabd6f6a3064c0adda9665896fa395a
#
_entry.id   9fabd6f6a3064c0adda9665896fa395a
#
_cell.length_a   1.000
_cell.length_b   1.000
_cell.length_c   1.000
_cell.angle_alpha   90.00
_cell.angle_beta   90.00
_cell.angle_gamma   90.00
#
_symmetry.space_group_name_H-M   'P 1'
#
loop_
_entity.id
_entity.type
_entity.pdbx_description
1 polymer ?
#
loop_
_entity_poly.entity_id
_entity_poly.type
_entity_poly.pdbx_seq_one_letter_code
_entity_poly.pdbx_strand_id
1 'polypeptide(L)'
;MQRKRTMQRSLRRIKHRIKRLVTSYVSPLGWAVTGLAIASLIAFTILSWHELLTMAIVFACMMVAAIMLSLGNTSFTATIDVSSRRVTVSDTVKVDVCVDNPGRTPTTSARGDLPIGDSHERFSIPMLAAGQSRQTTVEFTAVSRAVLPVGPLSIRKGDPFGLVRHEKKLVDQINVFIHPKTVMLNTLNAGIPRDLEGQPSGEIVDDDLDFYGLREYEPGDDVRNVHWLSSAKTGALMIRQYEATRRTDTALTISVNPDDYVSSDEFELAVSVHASIGVQCLLQNRPVTSHAGTEHIMPRNSTEFLDGCSAISPDISDNPNLAQTTLAHAPDSSFYYITVGRLKNIDEIKHMAPTLPRSATCVVLQTAIGQPRAIKRYADFTLATVGNLDDLPMIMGVLE
;
A
#
# COMPACT_ATOMS: atom_id res chain seq x y z
N MET A 1 -17.73 -53.65 1.79
CA MET A 1 -16.39 -53.02 1.71
C MET A 1 -16.38 -51.49 1.90
N GLN A 2 -17.40 -50.77 1.50
CA GLN A 2 -17.46 -49.27 1.63
C GLN A 2 -17.48 -48.74 3.09
N ARG A 3 -18.16 -49.39 4.02
CA ARG A 3 -18.22 -48.95 5.45
C ARG A 3 -16.86 -48.94 6.17
N LYS A 4 -15.93 -49.84 5.85
CA LYS A 4 -14.57 -49.85 6.42
C LYS A 4 -13.69 -48.72 5.89
N ARG A 5 -13.86 -48.30 4.62
CA ARG A 5 -13.09 -47.17 4.03
C ARG A 5 -13.54 -45.82 4.58
N THR A 6 -14.82 -45.62 4.87
CA THR A 6 -15.36 -44.39 5.48
C THR A 6 -14.89 -44.25 6.93
N MET A 7 -14.87 -45.30 7.69
CA MET A 7 -14.41 -45.33 9.08
C MET A 7 -12.88 -45.05 9.19
N GLN A 8 -12.09 -45.60 8.28
CA GLN A 8 -10.65 -45.30 8.22
C GLN A 8 -10.34 -43.83 7.80
N ARG A 9 -11.15 -43.25 6.92
CA ARG A 9 -11.01 -41.80 6.56
C ARG A 9 -11.42 -40.91 7.72
N SER A 10 -12.45 -41.22 8.48
CA SER A 10 -12.87 -40.47 9.67
C SER A 10 -11.80 -40.55 10.78
N LEU A 11 -11.26 -41.74 11.04
CA LEU A 11 -10.19 -41.95 12.00
C LEU A 11 -8.89 -41.19 11.63
N ARG A 12 -8.51 -41.14 10.33
CA ARG A 12 -7.37 -40.34 9.87
C ARG A 12 -7.62 -38.84 10.04
N ARG A 13 -8.83 -38.34 9.77
CA ARG A 13 -9.18 -36.93 10.00
C ARG A 13 -9.18 -36.58 11.48
N ILE A 14 -9.69 -37.47 12.35
CA ILE A 14 -9.66 -37.29 13.81
C ILE A 14 -8.20 -37.30 14.29
N LYS A 15 -7.39 -38.26 13.83
CA LYS A 15 -5.97 -38.36 14.19
C LYS A 15 -5.15 -37.10 13.74
N HIS A 16 -5.41 -36.57 12.54
CA HIS A 16 -4.80 -35.33 12.08
C HIS A 16 -5.30 -34.10 12.84
N ARG A 17 -6.57 -34.02 13.22
CA ARG A 17 -7.10 -32.98 14.09
C ARG A 17 -6.50 -33.02 15.49
N ILE A 18 -6.44 -34.22 16.09
CA ILE A 18 -5.83 -34.41 17.42
C ILE A 18 -4.34 -34.10 17.35
N LYS A 19 -3.61 -34.53 16.33
CA LYS A 19 -2.20 -34.26 16.17
C LYS A 19 -1.95 -32.73 16.02
N ARG A 20 -2.75 -32.01 15.21
CA ARG A 20 -2.66 -30.54 15.10
C ARG A 20 -3.03 -29.84 16.42
N LEU A 21 -4.07 -30.29 17.10
CA LEU A 21 -4.45 -29.76 18.41
C LEU A 21 -3.32 -29.96 19.43
N VAL A 22 -2.81 -31.18 19.59
CA VAL A 22 -1.77 -31.50 20.58
C VAL A 22 -0.46 -30.77 20.27
N THR A 23 -0.05 -30.69 19.01
CA THR A 23 1.17 -29.94 18.62
C THR A 23 1.00 -28.43 18.72
N SER A 24 -0.23 -27.91 18.66
CA SER A 24 -0.53 -26.47 18.81
C SER A 24 -0.61 -26.05 20.29
N TYR A 25 -0.95 -26.97 21.19
CA TYR A 25 -1.13 -26.68 22.62
C TYR A 25 0.14 -26.89 23.44
N VAL A 26 1.01 -27.83 23.06
CA VAL A 26 2.23 -28.16 23.79
C VAL A 26 3.42 -27.46 23.14
N SER A 27 4.14 -26.67 23.93
CA SER A 27 5.34 -25.98 23.46
C SER A 27 6.48 -26.96 23.15
N PRO A 28 7.52 -26.56 22.39
CA PRO A 28 8.72 -27.40 22.21
C PRO A 28 9.34 -27.85 23.54
N LEU A 29 9.31 -26.96 24.53
CA LEU A 29 9.79 -27.26 25.89
C LEU A 29 8.89 -28.28 26.60
N GLY A 30 7.58 -28.20 26.43
CA GLY A 30 6.65 -29.20 26.94
C GLY A 30 6.88 -30.58 26.33
N TRP A 31 7.19 -30.65 25.04
CA TRP A 31 7.57 -31.91 24.39
C TRP A 31 8.89 -32.46 24.91
N ALA A 32 9.89 -31.60 25.18
CA ALA A 32 11.16 -31.99 25.76
C ALA A 32 10.96 -32.58 27.16
N VAL A 33 10.17 -31.91 28.01
CA VAL A 33 9.83 -32.41 29.36
C VAL A 33 9.06 -33.74 29.31
N THR A 34 8.12 -33.87 28.39
CA THR A 34 7.39 -35.14 28.19
C THR A 34 8.34 -36.24 27.71
N GLY A 35 9.24 -35.94 26.79
CA GLY A 35 10.27 -36.87 26.32
C GLY A 35 11.21 -37.32 27.46
N LEU A 36 11.66 -36.38 28.31
CA LEU A 36 12.48 -36.67 29.49
C LEU A 36 11.72 -37.55 30.49
N ALA A 37 10.46 -37.26 30.74
CA ALA A 37 9.65 -38.09 31.62
C ALA A 37 9.57 -39.56 31.13
N ILE A 38 9.32 -39.73 29.82
CA ILE A 38 9.27 -41.07 29.20
C ILE A 38 10.64 -41.76 29.23
N ALA A 39 11.70 -41.02 28.89
CA ALA A 39 13.07 -41.54 28.88
C ALA A 39 13.50 -41.99 30.28
N SER A 40 13.22 -41.15 31.31
CA SER A 40 13.49 -41.47 32.70
C SER A 40 12.72 -42.73 33.16
N LEU A 41 11.46 -42.91 32.75
CA LEU A 41 10.64 -44.07 33.05
C LEU A 41 11.21 -45.33 32.38
N ILE A 42 11.62 -45.24 31.11
CA ILE A 42 12.25 -46.34 30.39
C ILE A 42 13.60 -46.71 31.04
N ALA A 43 14.42 -45.72 31.38
CA ALA A 43 15.69 -45.94 32.03
C ALA A 43 15.51 -46.62 33.43
N PHE A 44 14.46 -46.23 34.16
CA PHE A 44 14.10 -46.92 35.42
C PHE A 44 13.82 -48.40 35.22
N THR A 45 13.08 -48.79 34.18
CA THR A 45 12.78 -50.21 33.92
C THR A 45 14.00 -51.02 33.55
N ILE A 46 15.08 -50.39 33.03
CA ILE A 46 16.32 -51.07 32.65
C ILE A 46 17.33 -51.08 33.80
N LEU A 47 17.52 -49.94 34.51
CA LEU A 47 18.55 -49.76 35.51
C LEU A 47 18.08 -49.94 36.95
N SER A 48 16.76 -50.00 37.18
CA SER A 48 16.07 -50.12 38.48
C SER A 48 16.50 -49.03 39.51
N TRP A 49 16.96 -47.85 39.02
CA TRP A 49 17.38 -46.73 39.89
C TRP A 49 16.15 -45.91 40.30
N HIS A 50 15.90 -45.81 41.61
CA HIS A 50 14.72 -45.08 42.12
C HIS A 50 14.77 -43.58 41.88
N GLU A 51 15.92 -42.99 41.70
CA GLU A 51 16.08 -41.60 41.30
C GLU A 51 15.47 -41.30 39.94
N LEU A 52 15.58 -42.26 39.00
CA LEU A 52 14.95 -42.11 37.65
C LEU A 52 13.43 -42.15 37.72
N LEU A 53 12.87 -42.94 38.61
CA LEU A 53 11.45 -42.97 38.86
C LEU A 53 10.95 -41.65 39.47
N THR A 54 11.69 -41.10 40.46
CA THR A 54 11.35 -39.79 41.06
C THR A 54 11.40 -38.67 40.04
N MET A 55 12.41 -38.64 39.16
CA MET A 55 12.50 -37.68 38.04
C MET A 55 11.31 -37.83 37.09
N ALA A 56 10.93 -39.04 36.68
CA ALA A 56 9.81 -39.28 35.83
C ALA A 56 8.50 -38.75 36.43
N ILE A 57 8.28 -38.99 37.72
CA ILE A 57 7.08 -38.52 38.46
C ILE A 57 7.10 -36.97 38.53
N VAL A 58 8.24 -36.34 38.84
CA VAL A 58 8.35 -34.88 38.91
C VAL A 58 7.99 -34.24 37.54
N PHE A 59 8.56 -34.73 36.44
CA PHE A 59 8.25 -34.22 35.11
C PHE A 59 6.79 -34.43 34.72
N ALA A 60 6.22 -35.61 35.07
CA ALA A 60 4.81 -35.89 34.86
C ALA A 60 3.89 -34.95 35.68
N CYS A 61 4.20 -34.74 36.96
CA CYS A 61 3.47 -33.81 37.81
C CYS A 61 3.56 -32.38 37.31
N MET A 62 4.75 -31.94 36.83
CA MET A 62 4.94 -30.64 36.26
C MET A 62 4.10 -30.43 34.99
N MET A 63 4.00 -31.45 34.11
CA MET A 63 3.15 -31.41 32.93
C MET A 63 1.66 -31.37 33.30
N VAL A 64 1.24 -32.17 34.28
CA VAL A 64 -0.15 -32.15 34.76
C VAL A 64 -0.49 -30.79 35.39
N ALA A 65 0.40 -30.23 36.20
CA ALA A 65 0.24 -28.88 36.77
C ALA A 65 0.14 -27.82 35.66
N ALA A 66 0.99 -27.89 34.65
CA ALA A 66 0.95 -26.98 33.51
C ALA A 66 -0.39 -27.06 32.74
N ILE A 67 -0.88 -28.25 32.50
CA ILE A 67 -2.19 -28.46 31.86
C ILE A 67 -3.31 -27.91 32.76
N MET A 68 -3.31 -28.19 34.06
CA MET A 68 -4.32 -27.71 35.02
C MET A 68 -4.34 -26.16 35.06
N LEU A 69 -3.15 -25.52 35.12
CA LEU A 69 -3.05 -24.06 35.09
C LEU A 69 -3.44 -23.44 33.74
N SER A 70 -3.25 -24.20 32.66
CA SER A 70 -3.68 -23.78 31.33
C SER A 70 -5.21 -23.95 31.13
N LEU A 71 -5.88 -24.80 31.90
CA LEU A 71 -7.33 -24.94 31.88
C LEU A 71 -7.98 -23.69 32.48
N GLY A 72 -8.99 -23.17 31.85
CA GLY A 72 -9.79 -22.03 32.31
C GLY A 72 -10.50 -21.33 31.16
N ASN A 73 -11.49 -20.53 31.50
CA ASN A 73 -12.28 -19.81 30.50
C ASN A 73 -11.42 -18.79 29.72
N THR A 74 -11.30 -18.99 28.42
CA THR A 74 -10.62 -18.12 27.46
C THR A 74 -11.59 -17.52 26.44
N SER A 75 -12.85 -17.40 26.82
CA SER A 75 -13.88 -16.79 25.98
C SER A 75 -13.68 -15.29 25.92
N PHE A 76 -12.66 -14.86 25.20
CA PHE A 76 -12.45 -13.44 24.89
C PHE A 76 -12.99 -13.13 23.51
N THR A 77 -13.61 -11.97 23.38
CA THR A 77 -13.84 -11.25 22.15
C THR A 77 -12.99 -9.97 22.19
N ALA A 78 -12.57 -9.49 21.06
CA ALA A 78 -11.82 -8.25 21.00
C ALA A 78 -12.22 -7.45 19.77
N THR A 79 -12.08 -6.14 19.88
CA THR A 79 -12.17 -5.19 18.77
C THR A 79 -10.91 -4.36 18.73
N ILE A 80 -10.47 -4.04 17.53
CA ILE A 80 -9.37 -3.10 17.30
C ILE A 80 -9.99 -1.90 16.62
N ASP A 81 -9.82 -0.72 17.22
CA ASP A 81 -10.15 0.55 16.61
C ASP A 81 -8.88 1.35 16.40
N VAL A 82 -8.68 1.82 15.17
CA VAL A 82 -7.51 2.62 14.81
C VAL A 82 -7.99 4.05 14.59
N SER A 83 -7.39 5.01 15.29
CA SER A 83 -7.78 6.43 15.24
C SER A 83 -7.87 6.98 13.82
N SER A 84 -6.95 6.54 12.96
CA SER A 84 -6.99 6.78 11.52
C SER A 84 -6.29 5.65 10.77
N ARG A 85 -6.93 5.14 9.72
CA ARG A 85 -6.32 4.15 8.84
C ARG A 85 -5.39 4.77 7.80
N ARG A 86 -5.39 6.09 7.71
CA ARG A 86 -4.57 6.88 6.78
C ARG A 86 -3.94 8.01 7.56
N VAL A 87 -2.64 8.07 7.57
CA VAL A 87 -1.83 9.04 8.29
C VAL A 87 -0.65 9.45 7.43
N THR A 88 -0.08 10.60 7.72
CA THR A 88 1.13 11.08 7.04
C THR A 88 2.38 10.74 7.84
N VAL A 89 3.51 10.65 7.18
CA VAL A 89 4.81 10.49 7.86
C VAL A 89 4.99 11.56 8.92
N SER A 90 5.37 11.16 10.13
CA SER A 90 5.53 11.92 11.37
C SER A 90 4.27 12.03 12.24
N ASP A 91 3.11 11.57 11.77
CA ASP A 91 1.90 11.51 12.60
C ASP A 91 1.97 10.39 13.63
N THR A 92 1.26 10.58 14.75
CA THR A 92 1.08 9.54 15.78
C THR A 92 -0.23 8.83 15.58
N VAL A 93 -0.17 7.50 15.51
CA VAL A 93 -1.34 6.63 15.39
C VAL A 93 -1.66 6.01 16.75
N LYS A 94 -2.93 6.06 17.13
CA LYS A 94 -3.46 5.39 18.32
C LYS A 94 -4.26 4.18 17.88
N VAL A 95 -3.96 3.05 18.50
CA VAL A 95 -4.68 1.79 18.32
C VAL A 95 -5.32 1.41 19.63
N ASP A 96 -6.62 1.49 19.67
CA ASP A 96 -7.42 1.11 20.83
C ASP A 96 -7.83 -0.35 20.70
N VAL A 97 -7.37 -1.16 21.62
CA VAL A 97 -7.72 -2.58 21.73
C VAL A 97 -8.70 -2.74 22.88
N CYS A 98 -9.92 -3.09 22.58
CA CYS A 98 -10.93 -3.45 23.58
C CYS A 98 -11.06 -4.96 23.62
N VAL A 99 -10.89 -5.54 24.82
CA VAL A 99 -11.03 -6.99 25.06
C VAL A 99 -12.17 -7.19 26.04
N ASP A 100 -13.15 -8.00 25.63
CA ASP A 100 -14.38 -8.25 26.38
C ASP A 100 -14.49 -9.72 26.79
N ASN A 101 -15.12 -9.95 27.94
CA ASN A 101 -15.57 -11.27 28.35
C ASN A 101 -17.07 -11.44 28.10
N PRO A 102 -17.50 -12.01 26.96
CA PRO A 102 -18.92 -12.24 26.67
C PRO A 102 -19.50 -13.41 27.47
N GLY A 103 -18.68 -14.15 28.21
CA GLY A 103 -19.09 -15.32 28.98
C GLY A 103 -19.80 -14.97 30.27
N ARG A 104 -20.42 -15.99 30.89
CA ARG A 104 -21.08 -15.88 32.20
C ARG A 104 -20.15 -16.18 33.38
N THR A 105 -18.93 -16.62 33.10
CA THR A 105 -17.92 -16.95 34.11
C THR A 105 -16.71 -16.05 33.95
N PRO A 106 -15.98 -15.74 35.03
CA PRO A 106 -14.74 -14.97 34.93
C PRO A 106 -13.75 -15.65 34.00
N THR A 107 -12.97 -14.86 33.26
CA THR A 107 -11.84 -15.36 32.47
C THR A 107 -10.60 -15.46 33.36
N THR A 108 -9.64 -16.24 32.91
CA THR A 108 -8.29 -16.22 33.50
C THR A 108 -7.45 -15.12 32.87
N SER A 109 -6.38 -14.68 33.56
CA SER A 109 -5.43 -13.73 32.97
C SER A 109 -4.79 -14.30 31.73
N ALA A 110 -4.51 -13.43 30.77
CA ALA A 110 -3.91 -13.77 29.48
C ALA A 110 -2.94 -12.66 29.03
N ARG A 111 -2.19 -12.92 27.96
CA ARG A 111 -1.34 -11.92 27.31
C ARG A 111 -1.83 -11.67 25.92
N GLY A 112 -2.09 -10.41 25.59
CA GLY A 112 -2.33 -9.95 24.23
C GLY A 112 -1.03 -9.79 23.49
N ASP A 113 -1.00 -10.14 22.19
CA ASP A 113 0.09 -9.93 21.27
C ASP A 113 -0.50 -9.29 20.02
N LEU A 114 -0.09 -8.05 19.76
CA LEU A 114 -0.50 -7.25 18.62
C LEU A 114 0.74 -6.92 17.78
N PRO A 115 0.95 -7.61 16.65
CA PRO A 115 1.98 -7.22 15.71
C PRO A 115 1.62 -5.86 15.07
N ILE A 116 2.61 -4.99 14.93
CA ILE A 116 2.53 -3.71 14.22
C ILE A 116 3.75 -3.66 13.30
N GLY A 117 3.58 -3.96 12.02
CA GLY A 117 4.70 -4.20 11.11
C GLY A 117 5.60 -5.32 11.63
N ASP A 118 6.90 -5.01 11.79
CA ASP A 118 7.89 -5.96 12.31
C ASP A 118 7.99 -5.98 13.85
N SER A 119 7.30 -5.05 14.53
CA SER A 119 7.29 -4.98 15.98
C SER A 119 6.11 -5.74 16.58
N HIS A 120 6.25 -6.16 17.84
CA HIS A 120 5.22 -6.87 18.59
C HIS A 120 4.90 -6.14 19.89
N GLU A 121 3.69 -5.59 19.98
CA GLU A 121 3.22 -4.99 21.22
C GLU A 121 2.51 -6.04 22.07
N ARG A 122 3.08 -6.26 23.28
CA ARG A 122 2.58 -7.25 24.23
C ARG A 122 2.02 -6.56 25.44
N PHE A 123 0.77 -6.86 25.76
CA PHE A 123 0.10 -6.31 26.94
C PHE A 123 -0.55 -7.40 27.77
N SER A 124 -0.70 -7.12 29.06
CA SER A 124 -1.33 -8.04 30.00
C SER A 124 -2.84 -7.80 30.04
N ILE A 125 -3.60 -8.87 29.91
CA ILE A 125 -5.04 -8.86 30.10
C ILE A 125 -5.30 -9.50 31.47
N PRO A 126 -5.79 -8.73 32.47
CA PRO A 126 -6.13 -9.28 33.79
C PRO A 126 -7.32 -10.21 33.69
N MET A 127 -7.66 -10.86 34.78
CA MET A 127 -8.92 -11.59 34.92
C MET A 127 -10.09 -10.62 34.74
N LEU A 128 -10.99 -10.95 33.81
CA LEU A 128 -12.21 -10.18 33.54
C LEU A 128 -13.43 -10.89 34.11
N ALA A 129 -14.24 -10.19 34.91
CA ALA A 129 -15.52 -10.70 35.34
C ALA A 129 -16.49 -10.89 34.14
N ALA A 130 -17.59 -11.57 34.36
CA ALA A 130 -18.62 -11.75 33.32
C ALA A 130 -19.12 -10.39 32.82
N GLY A 131 -19.07 -10.18 31.49
CA GLY A 131 -19.50 -8.93 30.85
C GLY A 131 -18.55 -7.74 31.05
N GLN A 132 -17.38 -7.92 31.66
CA GLN A 132 -16.39 -6.87 31.83
C GLN A 132 -15.54 -6.71 30.59
N SER A 133 -15.21 -5.45 30.26
CA SER A 133 -14.28 -5.06 29.18
C SER A 133 -13.01 -4.41 29.72
N ARG A 134 -11.94 -4.52 28.96
CA ARG A 134 -10.66 -3.85 29.21
C ARG A 134 -10.18 -3.20 27.94
N GLN A 135 -9.95 -1.89 28.00
CA GLN A 135 -9.33 -1.11 26.93
C GLN A 135 -7.84 -0.92 27.19
N THR A 136 -7.05 -1.07 26.14
CA THR A 136 -5.61 -0.81 26.14
C THR A 136 -5.29 -0.01 24.87
N THR A 137 -4.65 1.14 25.03
CA THR A 137 -4.23 1.98 23.91
C THR A 137 -2.75 1.74 23.64
N VAL A 138 -2.42 1.50 22.40
CA VAL A 138 -1.05 1.41 21.88
C VAL A 138 -0.83 2.61 20.96
N GLU A 139 0.26 3.34 21.17
CA GLU A 139 0.60 4.49 20.34
C GLU A 139 1.92 4.23 19.62
N PHE A 140 1.96 4.56 18.32
CA PHE A 140 3.20 4.52 17.55
C PHE A 140 3.28 5.70 16.59
N THR A 141 4.49 6.13 16.27
CA THR A 141 4.73 7.20 15.31
C THR A 141 5.05 6.62 13.95
N ALA A 142 4.43 7.17 12.92
CA ALA A 142 4.67 6.82 11.52
C ALA A 142 6.04 7.38 11.06
N VAL A 143 7.10 6.60 11.19
CA VAL A 143 8.48 7.05 10.90
C VAL A 143 8.76 7.15 9.41
N SER A 144 8.25 6.21 8.62
CA SER A 144 8.44 6.12 7.18
C SER A 144 7.14 5.75 6.48
N ARG A 145 7.04 6.10 5.22
CA ARG A 145 5.94 5.70 4.34
C ARG A 145 5.87 4.17 4.23
N ALA A 146 4.71 3.62 4.41
CA ALA A 146 4.48 2.17 4.31
C ALA A 146 2.99 1.83 4.26
N VAL A 147 2.66 0.63 3.81
CA VAL A 147 1.41 -0.05 4.14
C VAL A 147 1.68 -0.92 5.36
N LEU A 148 1.34 -0.41 6.53
CA LEU A 148 1.68 -1.03 7.82
C LEU A 148 0.58 -2.01 8.26
N PRO A 149 0.86 -3.31 8.34
CA PRO A 149 -0.08 -4.28 8.88
C PRO A 149 -0.16 -4.15 10.40
N VAL A 150 -1.36 -3.94 10.94
CA VAL A 150 -1.69 -3.96 12.37
C VAL A 150 -2.49 -5.21 12.67
N GLY A 151 -1.98 -6.08 13.53
CA GLY A 151 -2.56 -7.39 13.81
C GLY A 151 -1.99 -8.52 12.94
N PRO A 152 -2.54 -9.74 13.08
CA PRO A 152 -3.75 -10.10 13.81
C PRO A 152 -3.59 -10.03 15.33
N LEU A 153 -4.60 -9.54 16.04
CA LEU A 153 -4.60 -9.61 17.50
C LEU A 153 -4.74 -11.06 17.96
N SER A 154 -3.75 -11.54 18.65
CA SER A 154 -3.79 -12.86 19.27
C SER A 154 -3.72 -12.77 20.80
N ILE A 155 -4.44 -13.67 21.45
CA ILE A 155 -4.33 -13.86 22.90
C ILE A 155 -3.59 -15.14 23.15
N ARG A 156 -2.54 -15.02 23.96
CA ARG A 156 -1.75 -16.15 24.44
C ARG A 156 -2.08 -16.43 25.89
N LYS A 157 -2.51 -17.63 26.17
CA LYS A 157 -2.59 -18.20 27.50
C LYS A 157 -1.63 -19.35 27.60
N GLY A 158 -0.94 -19.45 28.71
CA GLY A 158 -0.01 -20.53 28.99
C GLY A 158 0.18 -20.70 30.48
N ASP A 159 0.83 -21.77 30.85
CA ASP A 159 1.31 -21.98 32.20
C ASP A 159 2.55 -21.10 32.49
N PRO A 160 2.89 -20.84 33.77
CA PRO A 160 4.07 -20.06 34.14
C PRO A 160 5.39 -20.64 33.64
N PHE A 161 5.44 -21.93 33.41
CA PHE A 161 6.63 -22.66 32.95
C PHE A 161 6.78 -22.66 31.42
N GLY A 162 5.75 -22.26 30.69
CA GLY A 162 5.75 -22.22 29.23
C GLY A 162 5.69 -23.58 28.54
N LEU A 163 5.22 -24.62 29.26
CA LEU A 163 5.09 -25.99 28.74
C LEU A 163 3.88 -26.16 27.84
N VAL A 164 2.79 -25.46 28.18
CA VAL A 164 1.53 -25.46 27.43
C VAL A 164 1.21 -24.04 26.99
N ARG A 165 0.94 -23.87 25.69
CA ARG A 165 0.54 -22.58 25.11
C ARG A 165 -0.76 -22.75 24.36
N HIS A 166 -1.71 -21.88 24.65
CA HIS A 166 -2.92 -21.75 23.87
C HIS A 166 -2.93 -20.35 23.25
N GLU A 167 -2.86 -20.31 21.93
CA GLU A 167 -2.95 -19.06 21.16
C GLU A 167 -4.26 -19.05 20.38
N LYS A 168 -5.01 -17.97 20.54
CA LYS A 168 -6.26 -17.76 19.84
C LYS A 168 -6.22 -16.41 19.15
N LYS A 169 -6.39 -16.40 17.83
CA LYS A 169 -6.59 -15.20 17.04
C LYS A 169 -7.99 -14.66 17.32
N LEU A 170 -8.12 -13.40 17.67
CA LEU A 170 -9.37 -12.74 17.98
C LEU A 170 -9.83 -11.81 16.87
N VAL A 171 -8.92 -11.03 16.31
CA VAL A 171 -9.20 -10.03 15.27
C VAL A 171 -8.25 -10.25 14.11
N ASP A 172 -8.74 -10.07 12.90
CA ASP A 172 -7.94 -10.10 11.69
C ASP A 172 -7.02 -8.86 11.57
N GLN A 173 -6.04 -8.94 10.68
CA GLN A 173 -5.15 -7.85 10.36
C GLN A 173 -5.89 -6.69 9.70
N ILE A 174 -5.50 -5.47 10.04
CA ILE A 174 -5.97 -4.21 9.45
C ILE A 174 -4.75 -3.51 8.86
N ASN A 175 -4.85 -2.99 7.64
CA ASN A 175 -3.77 -2.20 7.06
C ASN A 175 -3.96 -0.72 7.40
N VAL A 176 -2.88 -0.08 7.83
CA VAL A 176 -2.74 1.35 8.03
C VAL A 176 -1.82 1.88 6.94
N PHE A 177 -2.32 2.86 6.18
CA PHE A 177 -1.55 3.50 5.11
C PHE A 177 -0.84 4.71 5.66
N ILE A 178 0.48 4.70 5.60
CA ILE A 178 1.32 5.85 5.95
C ILE A 178 1.68 6.56 4.65
N HIS A 179 1.02 7.67 4.39
CA HIS A 179 1.16 8.46 3.18
C HIS A 179 2.50 9.21 3.17
N PRO A 180 3.10 9.44 1.99
CA PRO A 180 4.24 10.32 1.85
C PRO A 180 3.85 11.76 2.23
N LYS A 181 4.84 12.58 2.57
CA LYS A 181 4.64 14.03 2.72
C LYS A 181 4.31 14.63 1.37
N THR A 182 3.34 15.53 1.33
CA THR A 182 2.96 16.25 0.12
C THR A 182 2.95 17.74 0.37
N VAL A 183 3.22 18.53 -0.68
CA VAL A 183 3.08 20.00 -0.66
C VAL A 183 1.97 20.40 -1.60
N MET A 184 1.25 21.46 -1.24
CA MET A 184 0.25 22.04 -2.13
C MET A 184 0.94 22.82 -3.26
N LEU A 185 0.50 22.53 -4.48
CA LEU A 185 0.93 23.24 -5.68
C LEU A 185 -0.19 24.21 -6.08
N ASN A 186 0.16 25.47 -6.38
CA ASN A 186 -0.85 26.48 -6.67
C ASN A 186 -1.58 26.19 -7.97
N THR A 187 -0.86 25.84 -9.01
CA THR A 187 -1.38 25.44 -10.31
C THR A 187 -0.42 24.42 -10.94
N LEU A 188 -0.93 23.58 -11.83
CA LEU A 188 -0.12 22.70 -12.66
C LEU A 188 -0.39 23.04 -14.12
N ASN A 189 0.01 24.25 -14.52
CA ASN A 189 -0.12 24.71 -15.89
C ASN A 189 1.18 24.53 -16.69
N ALA A 190 2.10 23.67 -16.21
CA ALA A 190 3.40 23.47 -16.85
C ALA A 190 3.24 23.22 -18.36
N GLY A 191 3.60 24.23 -19.15
CA GLY A 191 3.62 24.15 -20.60
C GLY A 191 2.26 24.18 -21.30
N ILE A 192 1.16 24.45 -20.59
CA ILE A 192 -0.11 24.73 -21.25
C ILE A 192 -0.05 26.20 -21.70
N PRO A 193 -0.26 26.51 -22.99
CA PRO A 193 -0.68 27.84 -23.38
C PRO A 193 -1.88 28.21 -22.52
N ARG A 194 -2.01 29.45 -22.09
CA ARG A 194 -3.00 30.00 -21.11
C ARG A 194 -4.49 29.74 -21.39
N ASP A 195 -4.84 28.71 -22.15
CA ASP A 195 -6.15 28.45 -22.75
C ASP A 195 -7.03 27.46 -21.99
N LEU A 196 -6.73 27.16 -20.70
CA LEU A 196 -7.62 26.35 -19.86
C LEU A 196 -8.87 27.08 -19.35
N GLU A 197 -8.97 28.38 -19.58
CA GLU A 197 -10.20 29.14 -19.39
C GLU A 197 -10.90 29.43 -20.74
N GLY A 198 -11.28 28.39 -21.47
CA GLY A 198 -12.23 28.54 -22.57
C GLY A 198 -11.71 29.25 -23.81
N GLN A 199 -10.39 29.27 -24.05
CA GLN A 199 -9.87 29.67 -25.36
C GLN A 199 -9.57 28.45 -26.22
N PRO A 200 -10.02 28.51 -27.47
CA PRO A 200 -9.91 27.44 -28.46
C PRO A 200 -8.45 27.05 -28.70
N SER A 201 -8.16 25.77 -28.84
CA SER A 201 -6.82 25.27 -29.18
C SER A 201 -6.31 25.76 -30.53
N GLY A 202 -7.17 26.41 -31.30
CA GLY A 202 -6.89 26.90 -32.65
C GLY A 202 -6.70 25.77 -33.69
N GLU A 203 -6.73 24.52 -33.24
CA GLU A 203 -6.65 23.36 -34.14
C GLU A 203 -8.05 22.89 -34.45
N ILE A 204 -8.50 23.24 -35.64
CA ILE A 204 -9.83 22.91 -36.14
C ILE A 204 -9.76 21.47 -36.66
N VAL A 205 -10.61 20.62 -36.10
CA VAL A 205 -10.76 19.21 -36.51
C VAL A 205 -12.17 18.98 -37.06
N ASP A 206 -12.28 18.02 -37.97
CA ASP A 206 -13.55 17.75 -38.66
C ASP A 206 -14.48 16.84 -37.87
N ASP A 207 -14.07 16.29 -36.72
CA ASP A 207 -14.89 15.31 -35.98
C ASP A 207 -14.52 15.31 -34.45
N ASP A 208 -15.14 16.25 -33.69
CA ASP A 208 -15.05 16.27 -32.23
C ASP A 208 -16.35 16.77 -31.59
N LEU A 209 -16.42 16.79 -30.25
CA LEU A 209 -17.63 17.03 -29.47
C LEU A 209 -18.01 18.52 -29.32
N ASP A 210 -17.02 19.42 -29.35
CA ASP A 210 -17.26 20.83 -29.10
C ASP A 210 -17.41 21.63 -30.42
N PHE A 211 -18.59 22.18 -30.58
CA PHE A 211 -18.92 23.00 -31.73
C PHE A 211 -18.25 24.37 -31.64
N TYR A 212 -17.33 24.65 -32.57
CA TYR A 212 -16.62 25.93 -32.64
C TYR A 212 -17.40 26.97 -33.44
N GLY A 213 -17.83 26.59 -34.65
CA GLY A 213 -18.48 27.57 -35.54
C GLY A 213 -18.93 26.97 -36.86
N LEU A 214 -19.37 27.85 -37.77
CA LEU A 214 -19.74 27.51 -39.13
C LEU A 214 -18.84 28.29 -40.10
N ARG A 215 -18.29 27.59 -41.10
CA ARG A 215 -17.63 28.21 -42.26
C ARG A 215 -18.32 27.79 -43.56
N GLU A 216 -18.01 28.47 -44.62
CA GLU A 216 -18.46 28.05 -45.95
C GLU A 216 -17.75 26.76 -46.37
N TYR A 217 -18.49 25.94 -47.10
CA TYR A 217 -18.00 24.67 -47.67
C TYR A 217 -16.91 24.92 -48.71
N GLU A 218 -15.82 24.18 -48.61
CA GLU A 218 -14.76 24.11 -49.59
C GLU A 218 -14.73 22.73 -50.26
N PRO A 219 -14.37 22.63 -51.56
CA PRO A 219 -14.29 21.35 -52.24
C PRO A 219 -13.26 20.42 -51.55
N GLY A 220 -13.77 19.31 -51.01
CA GLY A 220 -12.96 18.35 -50.23
C GLY A 220 -13.47 18.14 -48.80
N ASP A 221 -14.35 19.02 -48.32
CA ASP A 221 -14.97 18.87 -47.01
C ASP A 221 -15.97 17.70 -46.96
N ASP A 222 -16.05 17.04 -45.76
CA ASP A 222 -17.04 15.98 -45.59
C ASP A 222 -18.45 16.54 -45.47
N VAL A 223 -19.28 16.14 -46.43
CA VAL A 223 -20.69 16.56 -46.51
C VAL A 223 -21.55 16.13 -45.32
N ARG A 224 -21.07 15.20 -44.49
CA ARG A 224 -21.72 14.82 -43.21
C ARG A 224 -21.74 15.94 -42.21
N ASN A 225 -20.77 16.82 -42.27
CA ASN A 225 -20.62 17.96 -41.36
C ASN A 225 -21.37 19.21 -41.82
N VAL A 226 -22.16 19.12 -42.89
CA VAL A 226 -23.00 20.23 -43.39
C VAL A 226 -24.10 20.56 -42.38
N HIS A 227 -24.15 21.84 -41.98
CA HIS A 227 -25.22 22.36 -41.15
C HIS A 227 -26.39 22.86 -42.00
N TRP A 228 -27.28 21.95 -42.39
CA TRP A 228 -28.35 22.18 -43.34
C TRP A 228 -29.25 23.38 -43.02
N LEU A 229 -29.54 23.61 -41.73
CA LEU A 229 -30.40 24.75 -41.32
C LEU A 229 -29.73 26.11 -41.58
N SER A 230 -28.45 26.25 -41.35
CA SER A 230 -27.70 27.48 -41.63
C SER A 230 -27.49 27.63 -43.14
N SER A 231 -27.15 26.55 -43.83
CA SER A 231 -27.02 26.56 -45.29
C SER A 231 -28.30 27.03 -45.98
N ALA A 232 -29.48 26.62 -45.51
CA ALA A 232 -30.76 27.05 -46.03
C ALA A 232 -31.05 28.56 -45.77
N LYS A 233 -30.48 29.12 -44.70
CA LYS A 233 -30.65 30.55 -44.38
C LYS A 233 -29.68 31.44 -45.12
N THR A 234 -28.45 31.01 -45.33
CA THR A 234 -27.40 31.80 -45.98
C THR A 234 -27.37 31.64 -47.49
N GLY A 235 -27.98 30.56 -48.03
CA GLY A 235 -27.92 30.23 -49.46
C GLY A 235 -26.57 29.63 -49.90
N ALA A 236 -25.61 29.44 -49.01
CA ALA A 236 -24.33 28.77 -49.22
C ALA A 236 -24.22 27.53 -48.32
N LEU A 237 -23.51 26.49 -48.76
CA LEU A 237 -23.26 25.33 -47.89
C LEU A 237 -22.37 25.71 -46.73
N MET A 238 -22.84 25.45 -45.52
CA MET A 238 -22.11 25.75 -44.28
C MET A 238 -21.66 24.44 -43.60
N ILE A 239 -20.38 24.36 -43.28
CA ILE A 239 -19.77 23.23 -42.59
C ILE A 239 -19.63 23.55 -41.11
N ARG A 240 -19.94 22.56 -40.27
CA ARG A 240 -19.64 22.63 -38.81
C ARG A 240 -18.15 22.45 -38.59
N GLN A 241 -17.57 23.38 -37.89
CA GLN A 241 -16.22 23.27 -37.37
C GLN A 241 -16.31 22.87 -35.93
N TYR A 242 -15.48 21.90 -35.54
CA TYR A 242 -15.33 21.43 -34.19
C TYR A 242 -13.94 21.83 -33.68
N GLU A 243 -13.85 22.00 -32.40
CA GLU A 243 -12.59 22.25 -31.75
C GLU A 243 -12.07 20.95 -31.13
N ALA A 244 -10.78 20.68 -31.32
CA ALA A 244 -10.13 19.55 -30.70
C ALA A 244 -10.17 19.71 -29.18
N THR A 245 -10.97 18.89 -28.51
CA THR A 245 -10.99 18.83 -27.05
C THR A 245 -9.70 18.16 -26.59
N ARG A 246 -8.72 18.95 -26.19
CA ARG A 246 -7.49 18.37 -25.63
C ARG A 246 -7.82 17.71 -24.31
N ARG A 247 -7.66 16.39 -24.26
CA ARG A 247 -7.70 15.65 -23.02
C ARG A 247 -6.58 16.14 -22.12
N THR A 248 -6.90 16.42 -20.86
CA THR A 248 -5.93 16.86 -19.84
C THR A 248 -5.35 15.68 -19.09
N ASP A 249 -5.33 14.51 -19.68
CA ASP A 249 -4.85 13.28 -19.06
C ASP A 249 -3.36 13.40 -18.72
N THR A 250 -3.02 13.02 -17.50
CA THR A 250 -1.66 13.16 -16.97
C THR A 250 -1.07 11.78 -16.67
N ALA A 251 0.07 11.51 -17.26
CA ALA A 251 0.87 10.34 -16.95
C ALA A 251 1.97 10.70 -15.93
N LEU A 252 2.00 9.99 -14.83
CA LEU A 252 3.00 10.10 -13.79
C LEU A 252 3.84 8.83 -13.75
N THR A 253 5.15 8.97 -13.85
CA THR A 253 6.06 7.83 -13.74
C THR A 253 7.15 8.14 -12.74
N ILE A 254 7.49 7.17 -11.89
CA ILE A 254 8.62 7.26 -10.98
C ILE A 254 9.56 6.08 -11.20
N SER A 255 10.87 6.34 -11.24
CA SER A 255 11.86 5.28 -11.18
C SER A 255 11.86 4.67 -9.80
N VAL A 256 11.73 3.35 -9.72
CA VAL A 256 11.87 2.62 -8.45
C VAL A 256 13.21 1.89 -8.37
N ASN A 257 14.08 2.04 -9.37
CA ASN A 257 15.43 1.47 -9.32
C ASN A 257 16.27 2.19 -8.25
N PRO A 258 16.72 1.49 -7.19
CA PRO A 258 17.52 2.11 -6.13
C PRO A 258 18.85 2.68 -6.63
N ASP A 259 19.41 2.17 -7.74
CA ASP A 259 20.67 2.65 -8.32
C ASP A 259 20.55 4.07 -8.94
N ASP A 260 19.34 4.53 -9.19
CA ASP A 260 19.10 5.89 -9.67
C ASP A 260 19.22 6.96 -8.56
N TYR A 261 19.29 6.53 -7.27
CA TYR A 261 19.25 7.39 -6.08
C TYR A 261 20.54 7.28 -5.25
N VAL A 262 20.96 8.40 -4.65
CA VAL A 262 22.13 8.41 -3.75
C VAL A 262 21.81 7.80 -2.39
N SER A 263 20.56 7.93 -1.94
CA SER A 263 20.11 7.44 -0.63
C SER A 263 18.63 7.09 -0.62
N SER A 264 18.21 6.35 0.41
CA SER A 264 16.78 6.09 0.66
C SER A 264 15.97 7.36 0.89
N ASP A 265 16.56 8.38 1.52
CA ASP A 265 15.88 9.66 1.75
C ASP A 265 15.60 10.39 0.43
N GLU A 266 16.52 10.27 -0.55
CA GLU A 266 16.31 10.83 -1.89
C GLU A 266 15.18 10.11 -2.63
N PHE A 267 15.07 8.79 -2.47
CA PHE A 267 13.93 8.02 -3.00
C PHE A 267 12.62 8.45 -2.34
N GLU A 268 12.59 8.65 -1.01
CA GLU A 268 11.40 9.14 -0.31
C GLU A 268 11.01 10.58 -0.74
N LEU A 269 12.02 11.42 -1.05
CA LEU A 269 11.76 12.72 -1.66
C LEU A 269 11.12 12.56 -3.05
N ALA A 270 11.61 11.62 -3.88
CA ALA A 270 11.04 11.35 -5.19
C ALA A 270 9.57 10.89 -5.11
N VAL A 271 9.27 10.00 -4.18
CA VAL A 271 7.88 9.57 -3.94
C VAL A 271 7.01 10.73 -3.46
N SER A 272 7.54 11.62 -2.61
CA SER A 272 6.82 12.80 -2.13
C SER A 272 6.53 13.81 -3.24
N VAL A 273 7.50 14.03 -4.16
CA VAL A 273 7.33 14.85 -5.36
C VAL A 273 6.26 14.23 -6.28
N HIS A 274 6.37 12.95 -6.58
CA HIS A 274 5.40 12.22 -7.39
C HIS A 274 3.98 12.29 -6.80
N ALA A 275 3.87 12.07 -5.48
CA ALA A 275 2.61 12.14 -4.76
C ALA A 275 2.00 13.56 -4.80
N SER A 276 2.81 14.60 -4.63
CA SER A 276 2.35 16.00 -4.64
C SER A 276 1.75 16.38 -5.99
N ILE A 277 2.40 15.99 -7.08
CA ILE A 277 1.92 16.27 -8.44
C ILE A 277 0.62 15.52 -8.72
N GLY A 278 0.56 14.23 -8.40
CA GLY A 278 -0.64 13.45 -8.66
C GLY A 278 -1.84 13.90 -7.84
N VAL A 279 -1.64 14.26 -6.57
CA VAL A 279 -2.69 14.84 -5.73
C VAL A 279 -3.21 16.13 -6.36
N GLN A 280 -2.33 17.01 -6.82
CA GLN A 280 -2.73 18.28 -7.43
C GLN A 280 -3.49 18.08 -8.74
N CYS A 281 -3.05 17.15 -9.61
CA CYS A 281 -3.78 16.79 -10.83
C CYS A 281 -5.21 16.33 -10.51
N LEU A 282 -5.36 15.43 -9.53
CA LEU A 282 -6.67 14.91 -9.13
C LEU A 282 -7.56 15.98 -8.49
N LEU A 283 -6.99 16.91 -7.72
CA LEU A 283 -7.74 18.07 -7.17
C LEU A 283 -8.23 19.01 -8.28
N GLN A 284 -7.54 19.06 -9.42
CA GLN A 284 -7.94 19.81 -10.60
C GLN A 284 -8.83 19.01 -11.55
N ASN A 285 -9.37 17.86 -11.12
CA ASN A 285 -10.17 16.93 -11.93
C ASN A 285 -9.47 16.45 -13.21
N ARG A 286 -8.13 16.38 -13.21
CA ARG A 286 -7.36 15.79 -14.30
C ARG A 286 -7.22 14.29 -14.05
N PRO A 287 -7.56 13.43 -15.02
CA PRO A 287 -7.30 12.01 -14.93
C PRO A 287 -5.79 11.75 -14.79
N VAL A 288 -5.43 10.86 -13.89
CA VAL A 288 -4.05 10.49 -13.60
C VAL A 288 -3.86 9.00 -13.87
N THR A 289 -2.83 8.68 -14.64
CA THR A 289 -2.29 7.34 -14.76
C THR A 289 -0.92 7.33 -14.11
N SER A 290 -0.77 6.60 -13.01
CA SER A 290 0.49 6.52 -12.26
C SER A 290 1.17 5.19 -12.48
N HIS A 291 2.48 5.22 -12.68
CA HIS A 291 3.33 4.06 -12.92
C HIS A 291 4.57 4.10 -12.01
N ALA A 292 4.81 2.99 -11.30
CA ALA A 292 5.95 2.81 -10.41
C ALA A 292 6.43 1.35 -10.50
N GLY A 293 7.55 1.10 -11.19
CA GLY A 293 8.06 -0.25 -11.43
C GLY A 293 7.06 -1.11 -12.20
N THR A 294 6.57 -2.17 -11.58
CA THR A 294 5.53 -3.05 -12.14
C THR A 294 4.11 -2.61 -11.76
N GLU A 295 3.99 -1.70 -10.81
CA GLU A 295 2.70 -1.22 -10.32
C GLU A 295 2.17 -0.09 -11.21
N HIS A 296 0.90 -0.22 -11.57
CA HIS A 296 0.20 0.79 -12.37
C HIS A 296 -1.19 0.99 -11.79
N ILE A 297 -1.54 2.25 -11.56
CA ILE A 297 -2.83 2.63 -10.98
C ILE A 297 -3.47 3.80 -11.74
N MET A 298 -4.79 3.75 -11.87
CA MET A 298 -5.63 4.85 -12.34
C MET A 298 -6.53 5.29 -11.18
N PRO A 299 -6.04 6.16 -10.29
CA PRO A 299 -6.76 6.51 -9.08
C PRO A 299 -7.96 7.39 -9.39
N ARG A 300 -9.07 7.16 -8.70
CA ARG A 300 -10.30 7.96 -8.82
C ARG A 300 -10.27 9.22 -7.97
N ASN A 301 -9.44 9.23 -6.95
CA ASN A 301 -9.32 10.34 -6.01
C ASN A 301 -7.92 10.38 -5.38
N SER A 302 -7.61 11.52 -4.74
CA SER A 302 -6.31 11.75 -4.11
C SER A 302 -6.00 10.73 -2.99
N THR A 303 -7.01 10.24 -2.29
CA THR A 303 -6.82 9.25 -1.20
C THR A 303 -6.38 7.90 -1.75
N GLU A 304 -7.03 7.41 -2.80
CA GLU A 304 -6.67 6.16 -3.48
C GLU A 304 -5.26 6.25 -4.08
N PHE A 305 -4.92 7.41 -4.63
CA PHE A 305 -3.59 7.68 -5.15
C PHE A 305 -2.51 7.63 -4.04
N LEU A 306 -2.75 8.28 -2.91
CA LEU A 306 -1.83 8.27 -1.77
C LEU A 306 -1.71 6.88 -1.13
N ASP A 307 -2.80 6.10 -1.08
CA ASP A 307 -2.73 4.70 -0.65
C ASP A 307 -1.80 3.89 -1.57
N GLY A 308 -1.88 4.10 -2.90
CA GLY A 308 -0.95 3.52 -3.87
C GLY A 308 0.49 4.00 -3.67
N CYS A 309 0.70 5.30 -3.49
CA CYS A 309 2.03 5.85 -3.19
C CYS A 309 2.64 5.26 -1.91
N SER A 310 1.81 4.90 -0.92
CA SER A 310 2.29 4.25 0.31
C SER A 310 2.92 2.88 0.07
N ALA A 311 2.53 2.20 -1.01
CA ALA A 311 3.00 0.86 -1.34
C ALA A 311 4.26 0.86 -2.22
N ILE A 312 4.64 1.99 -2.86
CA ILE A 312 5.81 2.06 -3.75
C ILE A 312 7.06 1.66 -2.96
N SER A 313 7.80 0.68 -3.44
CA SER A 313 9.05 0.21 -2.85
C SER A 313 10.16 0.15 -3.90
N PRO A 314 11.43 0.31 -3.51
CA PRO A 314 12.54 0.15 -4.44
C PRO A 314 12.56 -1.25 -5.05
N ASP A 315 12.80 -1.34 -6.37
CA ASP A 315 12.91 -2.60 -7.10
C ASP A 315 14.07 -2.53 -8.10
N ILE A 316 15.06 -3.41 -7.92
CA ILE A 316 16.24 -3.50 -8.80
C ILE A 316 15.86 -3.98 -10.20
N SER A 317 14.73 -4.66 -10.36
CA SER A 317 14.26 -5.17 -11.64
C SER A 317 13.50 -4.15 -12.49
N ASP A 318 13.46 -2.88 -12.06
CA ASP A 318 12.74 -1.81 -12.77
C ASP A 318 13.27 -1.63 -14.20
N ASN A 319 12.34 -1.38 -15.12
CA ASN A 319 12.68 -1.13 -16.52
C ASN A 319 13.43 0.20 -16.66
N PRO A 320 14.66 0.22 -17.21
CA PRO A 320 15.40 1.47 -17.40
C PRO A 320 14.71 2.44 -18.37
N ASN A 321 13.87 1.94 -19.28
CA ASN A 321 13.14 2.76 -20.25
C ASN A 321 11.75 3.20 -19.71
N LEU A 322 11.77 4.14 -18.77
CA LEU A 322 10.56 4.66 -18.12
C LEU A 322 9.56 5.27 -19.11
N ALA A 323 10.03 5.94 -20.18
CA ALA A 323 9.16 6.56 -21.16
C ALA A 323 8.37 5.51 -21.97
N GLN A 324 9.02 4.42 -22.38
CA GLN A 324 8.36 3.34 -23.10
C GLN A 324 7.28 2.66 -22.25
N THR A 325 7.58 2.46 -20.97
CA THR A 325 6.63 1.88 -20.02
C THR A 325 5.44 2.80 -19.80
N THR A 326 5.71 4.10 -19.66
CA THR A 326 4.67 5.12 -19.52
C THR A 326 3.76 5.17 -20.73
N LEU A 327 4.33 5.17 -21.95
CA LEU A 327 3.57 5.15 -23.20
C LEU A 327 2.70 3.90 -23.36
N ALA A 328 3.20 2.74 -22.92
CA ALA A 328 2.43 1.50 -23.00
C ALA A 328 1.14 1.55 -22.17
N HIS A 329 1.12 2.34 -21.09
CA HIS A 329 -0.02 2.45 -20.17
C HIS A 329 -0.84 3.73 -20.37
N ALA A 330 -0.23 4.78 -20.88
CA ALA A 330 -0.85 6.09 -21.05
C ALA A 330 -0.42 6.76 -22.36
N PRO A 331 -0.77 6.18 -23.53
CA PRO A 331 -0.28 6.67 -24.84
C PRO A 331 -0.86 8.04 -25.23
N ASP A 332 -2.07 8.36 -24.75
CA ASP A 332 -2.82 9.55 -25.16
C ASP A 332 -2.75 10.69 -24.13
N SER A 333 -1.81 10.63 -23.20
CA SER A 333 -1.65 11.69 -22.17
C SER A 333 -1.09 12.96 -22.77
N SER A 334 -1.62 14.10 -22.30
CA SER A 334 -1.12 15.43 -22.70
C SER A 334 0.06 15.87 -21.87
N PHE A 335 0.22 15.34 -20.65
CA PHE A 335 1.27 15.67 -19.72
C PHE A 335 1.96 14.41 -19.23
N TYR A 336 3.29 14.44 -19.27
CA TYR A 336 4.15 13.38 -18.75
C TYR A 336 5.08 13.97 -17.69
N TYR A 337 4.92 13.54 -16.45
CA TYR A 337 5.82 13.84 -15.34
C TYR A 337 6.61 12.58 -14.98
N ILE A 338 7.91 12.64 -15.16
CA ILE A 338 8.81 11.52 -14.89
C ILE A 338 9.73 11.91 -13.72
N THR A 339 9.60 11.21 -12.61
CA THR A 339 10.41 11.44 -11.42
C THR A 339 11.56 10.45 -11.36
N VAL A 340 12.78 10.94 -11.21
CA VAL A 340 14.01 10.15 -11.21
C VAL A 340 14.96 10.65 -10.12
N GLY A 341 15.90 9.82 -9.70
CA GLY A 341 16.96 10.20 -8.79
C GLY A 341 18.13 10.91 -9.48
N ARG A 342 19.04 11.42 -8.66
CA ARG A 342 20.21 12.19 -9.10
C ARG A 342 21.19 11.38 -9.94
N LEU A 343 21.30 10.07 -9.70
CA LEU A 343 22.25 9.21 -10.40
C LEU A 343 21.76 8.76 -11.77
N LYS A 344 20.48 9.00 -12.09
CA LYS A 344 19.93 8.70 -13.43
C LYS A 344 20.69 9.47 -14.50
N ASN A 345 21.19 8.77 -15.50
CA ASN A 345 21.96 9.34 -16.58
C ASN A 345 21.07 10.24 -17.45
N ILE A 346 21.45 11.53 -17.62
CA ILE A 346 20.72 12.48 -18.45
C ILE A 346 20.66 12.04 -19.92
N ASP A 347 21.66 11.33 -20.42
CA ASP A 347 21.65 10.85 -21.81
C ASP A 347 20.59 9.76 -22.03
N GLU A 348 20.31 8.92 -21.03
CA GLU A 348 19.18 8.00 -21.07
C GLU A 348 17.85 8.75 -21.16
N ILE A 349 17.69 9.82 -20.39
CA ILE A 349 16.49 10.68 -20.42
C ILE A 349 16.33 11.35 -21.80
N LYS A 350 17.42 11.85 -22.40
CA LYS A 350 17.40 12.41 -23.76
C LYS A 350 16.97 11.38 -24.82
N HIS A 351 17.33 10.11 -24.63
CA HIS A 351 16.89 9.03 -25.51
C HIS A 351 15.46 8.59 -25.28
N MET A 352 14.94 8.76 -24.06
CA MET A 352 13.54 8.44 -23.71
C MET A 352 12.55 9.50 -24.20
N ALA A 353 12.86 10.78 -23.99
CA ALA A 353 11.92 11.87 -24.23
C ALA A 353 11.39 11.95 -25.68
N PRO A 354 12.18 11.73 -26.74
CA PRO A 354 11.69 11.72 -28.12
C PRO A 354 10.71 10.60 -28.46
N THR A 355 10.58 9.57 -27.60
CA THR A 355 9.61 8.51 -27.80
C THR A 355 8.18 8.92 -27.39
N LEU A 356 8.07 10.02 -26.63
CA LEU A 356 6.79 10.60 -26.24
C LEU A 356 6.13 11.38 -27.40
N PRO A 357 4.79 11.53 -27.40
CA PRO A 357 4.11 12.31 -28.41
C PRO A 357 4.63 13.77 -28.46
N ARG A 358 4.90 14.27 -29.65
CA ARG A 358 5.42 15.65 -29.83
C ARG A 358 4.45 16.75 -29.36
N SER A 359 3.17 16.43 -29.32
CA SER A 359 2.11 17.33 -28.82
C SER A 359 2.02 17.35 -27.29
N ALA A 360 2.70 16.44 -26.60
CA ALA A 360 2.64 16.33 -25.16
C ALA A 360 3.76 17.12 -24.49
N THR A 361 3.46 17.62 -23.30
CA THR A 361 4.47 18.28 -22.43
C THR A 361 5.14 17.24 -21.56
N CYS A 362 6.47 17.15 -21.63
CA CYS A 362 7.27 16.26 -20.81
C CYS A 362 8.10 17.05 -19.80
N VAL A 363 7.92 16.76 -18.51
CA VAL A 363 8.70 17.32 -17.41
C VAL A 363 9.37 16.18 -16.66
N VAL A 364 10.68 16.24 -16.57
CA VAL A 364 11.48 15.30 -15.79
C VAL A 364 11.89 15.99 -14.48
N LEU A 365 11.52 15.39 -13.37
CA LEU A 365 11.78 15.85 -12.01
C LEU A 365 12.90 15.00 -11.42
N GLN A 366 14.10 15.60 -11.36
CA GLN A 366 15.27 14.94 -10.80
C GLN A 366 15.41 15.34 -9.33
N THR A 367 15.26 14.39 -8.43
CA THR A 367 15.50 14.62 -7.00
C THR A 367 16.99 14.59 -6.69
N ALA A 368 17.44 15.55 -5.90
CA ALA A 368 18.85 15.67 -5.52
C ALA A 368 18.95 16.44 -4.19
N ILE A 369 18.87 15.73 -3.07
CA ILE A 369 18.87 16.33 -1.74
C ILE A 369 20.09 17.26 -1.55
N GLY A 370 19.82 18.47 -1.02
CA GLY A 370 20.84 19.46 -0.73
C GLY A 370 21.40 20.19 -1.97
N GLN A 371 20.94 19.89 -3.17
CA GLN A 371 21.26 20.66 -4.36
C GLN A 371 20.28 21.84 -4.52
N PRO A 372 20.75 22.99 -5.05
CA PRO A 372 19.87 24.10 -5.37
C PRO A 372 18.91 23.69 -6.48
N ARG A 373 17.66 24.20 -6.40
CA ARG A 373 16.69 24.05 -7.49
C ARG A 373 17.25 24.59 -8.80
N ALA A 374 17.01 23.87 -9.88
CA ALA A 374 17.45 24.26 -11.21
C ALA A 374 16.44 23.80 -12.25
N ILE A 375 16.27 24.56 -13.32
CA ILE A 375 15.45 24.23 -14.47
C ILE A 375 16.29 24.32 -15.72
N LYS A 376 16.33 23.25 -16.51
CA LYS A 376 17.03 23.19 -17.80
C LYS A 376 16.03 22.75 -18.86
N ARG A 377 15.85 23.54 -19.89
CA ARG A 377 14.99 23.24 -21.02
C ARG A 377 15.81 22.55 -22.12
N TYR A 378 15.34 21.41 -22.55
CA TYR A 378 15.82 20.63 -23.69
C TYR A 378 14.79 20.73 -24.82
N ALA A 379 15.12 20.23 -26.01
CA ALA A 379 14.22 20.30 -27.16
C ALA A 379 12.89 19.50 -26.92
N ASP A 380 12.99 18.35 -26.25
CA ASP A 380 11.87 17.42 -26.12
C ASP A 380 11.33 17.31 -24.68
N PHE A 381 12.00 17.92 -23.71
CA PHE A 381 11.57 17.88 -22.29
C PHE A 381 12.18 19.01 -21.47
N THR A 382 11.59 19.25 -20.32
CA THR A 382 12.17 20.14 -19.31
C THR A 382 12.66 19.33 -18.11
N LEU A 383 13.93 19.51 -17.73
CA LEU A 383 14.53 18.91 -16.54
C LEU A 383 14.49 19.91 -15.39
N ALA A 384 13.82 19.52 -14.30
CA ALA A 384 13.75 20.30 -13.07
C ALA A 384 14.45 19.52 -11.93
N THR A 385 15.41 20.17 -11.26
CA THR A 385 16.08 19.61 -10.09
C THR A 385 15.38 20.04 -8.82
N VAL A 386 14.99 19.07 -7.98
CA VAL A 386 14.28 19.26 -6.70
C VAL A 386 15.21 18.85 -5.57
N GLY A 387 15.71 19.83 -4.82
CA GLY A 387 16.61 19.59 -3.67
C GLY A 387 15.88 19.38 -2.36
N ASN A 388 14.70 19.98 -2.23
CA ASN A 388 13.79 19.86 -1.10
C ASN A 388 12.35 19.85 -1.61
N LEU A 389 11.45 19.21 -0.89
CA LEU A 389 10.03 19.17 -1.24
C LEU A 389 9.40 20.57 -1.29
N ASP A 390 9.83 21.48 -0.41
CA ASP A 390 9.36 22.88 -0.37
C ASP A 390 9.75 23.71 -1.60
N ASP A 391 10.72 23.25 -2.40
CA ASP A 391 11.09 23.88 -3.66
C ASP A 391 10.09 23.59 -4.80
N LEU A 392 9.32 22.51 -4.67
CA LEU A 392 8.45 22.02 -5.74
C LEU A 392 7.41 23.05 -6.20
N PRO A 393 6.70 23.79 -5.31
CA PRO A 393 5.74 24.80 -5.74
C PRO A 393 6.38 25.92 -6.57
N MET A 394 7.60 26.33 -6.22
CA MET A 394 8.32 27.37 -6.97
C MET A 394 8.81 26.85 -8.33
N ILE A 395 9.25 25.60 -8.39
CA ILE A 395 9.68 24.95 -9.64
C ILE A 395 8.48 24.84 -10.59
N MET A 396 7.35 24.37 -10.09
CA MET A 396 6.15 24.22 -10.91
C MET A 396 5.62 25.56 -11.38
N GLY A 397 5.66 26.61 -10.56
CA GLY A 397 5.27 27.96 -10.96
C GLY A 397 6.18 28.63 -12.01
N VAL A 398 7.42 28.18 -12.18
CA VAL A 398 8.33 28.65 -13.25
C VAL A 398 8.15 27.86 -14.55
N LEU A 399 7.60 26.64 -14.46
CA LEU A 399 7.29 25.79 -15.61
C LEU A 399 6.00 26.23 -16.34
N GLU A 400 5.23 27.09 -15.69
CA GLU A 400 4.11 27.83 -16.29
C GLU A 400 4.63 28.89 -17.29
#